data_7a55d26694a3a551c98522591036ccf3
#
_entry.id   7a55d26694a3a551c98522591036ccf3
#
_cell.length_a   1.000
_cell.length_b   1.000
_cell.length_c   1.000
_cell.angle_alpha   90.00
_cell.angle_beta   90.00
_cell.angle_gamma   90.00
#
_symmetry.space_group_name_H-M   'P 1'
#
loop_
_entity.id
_entity.type
_entity.pdbx_description
1 polymer ?
#
loop_
_entity_poly.entity_id
_entity_poly.type
_entity_poly.pdbx_seq_one_letter_code
_entity_poly.pdbx_strand_id
1 'polypeptide(L)'
;MRIAVIQISEAGREIALTLQRELEARAILRTDVGKEWNAFDAFVFIGAMGICVRTIAPYVNDKHTDPAVICIDSLGKNAISVLSGHIGGANELTREIAACLGAHEVITTQSDNAGLWALDTLERRFGWCLSSDINNLQNCIYAFINRQPTALLLEARDEGTDYLEQTLPSHVTLINDINESDSRKYKLIIIVSPYVRNIPDGMLGLHFVPMVGTIGFGLAHEPENFKDIYDEINEAFTDYGMQPCAYKYCTIDVKANEPFVNMLKRYNKEVVFFSAEELATVEVPNPSDTVAKHVGTPSVCEAAAILGSEHGELVIPKIKGKNWTAALAINRQHLRKKQGHIEIVGAGPGDPDLISVRGRKMLEKADLILYAGSLVPKALTKCHKPGAVVRSSADMNLEEQCALMKEHYDKGHFIVRLHTGDPCIFGAIQEQMAFFDIHRMSYHITPGISSFLAAAAELQSQFTIPERCQTIILTRGEGRTPMPEKEQLHLLARSQSTMCIFLSAAIVDDVQRELLQEYPEDTPVAACYHLTWPDQKIYRGVLKDLAKIVHDNHLTLTTMLVVGESIDNRKGLSALYDKHFTHLFRQGCD
;
A
#
# COMPACT_ATOMS: atom_id res chain seq x y z
N MET A 1 -28.94 -2.16 24.86
CA MET A 1 -28.49 -3.34 25.65
C MET A 1 -29.53 -3.62 26.75
N ARG A 2 -29.98 -4.88 26.89
CA ARG A 2 -30.92 -5.26 27.99
C ARG A 2 -30.07 -5.58 29.21
N ILE A 3 -30.18 -4.75 30.25
CA ILE A 3 -29.33 -4.81 31.44
C ILE A 3 -30.12 -5.35 32.64
N ALA A 4 -29.59 -6.37 33.31
CA ALA A 4 -30.09 -6.88 34.58
C ALA A 4 -29.24 -6.39 35.76
N VAL A 5 -29.84 -5.89 36.79
CA VAL A 5 -29.17 -5.48 38.05
C VAL A 5 -29.50 -6.46 39.17
N ILE A 6 -28.45 -6.97 39.84
CA ILE A 6 -28.56 -7.91 40.94
C ILE A 6 -27.98 -7.29 42.22
N GLN A 7 -28.86 -6.85 43.09
CA GLN A 7 -28.50 -6.35 44.40
C GLN A 7 -28.28 -7.51 45.37
N ILE A 8 -27.09 -7.60 45.99
CA ILE A 8 -26.74 -8.68 46.93
C ILE A 8 -27.11 -8.32 48.37
N SER A 9 -27.04 -7.06 48.75
CA SER A 9 -27.31 -6.61 50.12
C SER A 9 -28.02 -5.26 50.09
N GLU A 10 -28.68 -4.89 51.19
CA GLU A 10 -29.39 -3.62 51.32
C GLU A 10 -28.48 -2.39 51.14
N ALA A 11 -27.17 -2.55 51.44
CA ALA A 11 -26.21 -1.45 51.23
C ALA A 11 -26.05 -1.01 49.76
N GLY A 12 -26.37 -1.87 48.79
CA GLY A 12 -26.32 -1.57 47.37
C GLY A 12 -27.60 -0.99 46.77
N ARG A 13 -28.66 -0.72 47.59
CA ARG A 13 -29.98 -0.33 47.13
C ARG A 13 -30.00 0.96 46.31
N GLU A 14 -29.36 2.01 46.80
CA GLU A 14 -29.29 3.31 46.12
C GLU A 14 -28.58 3.20 44.77
N ILE A 15 -27.53 2.40 44.70
CA ILE A 15 -26.81 2.12 43.46
C ILE A 15 -27.74 1.42 42.47
N ALA A 16 -28.46 0.37 42.92
CA ALA A 16 -29.39 -0.36 42.07
C ALA A 16 -30.49 0.56 41.51
N LEU A 17 -31.06 1.43 42.33
CA LEU A 17 -32.08 2.40 41.90
C LEU A 17 -31.53 3.41 40.91
N THR A 18 -30.30 3.87 41.09
CA THR A 18 -29.62 4.78 40.15
C THR A 18 -29.45 4.11 38.80
N LEU A 19 -28.90 2.89 38.75
CA LEU A 19 -28.70 2.15 37.50
C LEU A 19 -30.01 1.81 36.79
N GLN A 20 -31.08 1.52 37.53
CA GLN A 20 -32.42 1.31 36.96
C GLN A 20 -32.95 2.57 36.27
N ARG A 21 -32.67 3.74 36.83
CA ARG A 21 -33.14 5.02 36.28
C ARG A 21 -32.27 5.48 35.10
N GLU A 22 -30.96 5.45 35.25
CA GLU A 22 -30.04 6.05 34.27
C GLU A 22 -29.76 5.12 33.07
N LEU A 23 -29.78 3.77 33.29
CA LEU A 23 -29.50 2.78 32.27
C LEU A 23 -30.70 1.94 31.86
N GLU A 24 -31.90 2.28 32.32
CA GLU A 24 -33.15 1.50 32.12
C GLU A 24 -33.00 0.03 32.49
N ALA A 25 -32.14 -0.27 33.48
CA ALA A 25 -31.81 -1.62 33.89
C ALA A 25 -32.95 -2.26 34.68
N ARG A 26 -33.18 -3.57 34.53
CA ARG A 26 -34.18 -4.34 35.23
C ARG A 26 -33.60 -5.04 36.45
N ALA A 27 -34.18 -4.84 37.63
CA ALA A 27 -33.80 -5.61 38.82
C ALA A 27 -34.26 -7.07 38.74
N ILE A 28 -33.37 -8.00 39.03
CA ILE A 28 -33.66 -9.44 39.14
C ILE A 28 -33.04 -10.04 40.42
N LEU A 29 -33.57 -11.16 40.85
CA LEU A 29 -33.01 -11.91 42.00
C LEU A 29 -31.77 -12.69 41.56
N ARG A 30 -30.79 -12.83 42.44
CA ARG A 30 -29.59 -13.65 42.20
C ARG A 30 -29.94 -15.09 41.79
N THR A 31 -31.00 -15.66 42.35
CA THR A 31 -31.50 -17.02 42.05
C THR A 31 -32.03 -17.18 40.61
N ASP A 32 -32.39 -16.08 39.98
CA ASP A 32 -32.97 -16.10 38.63
C ASP A 32 -31.92 -15.89 37.52
N VAL A 33 -30.68 -15.56 37.88
CA VAL A 33 -29.58 -15.31 36.92
C VAL A 33 -29.47 -16.44 35.90
N GLY A 34 -29.49 -17.72 36.33
CA GLY A 34 -29.38 -18.83 35.40
C GLY A 34 -30.55 -19.02 34.45
N LYS A 35 -31.77 -18.67 34.89
CA LYS A 35 -32.96 -18.72 34.02
C LYS A 35 -32.96 -17.59 33.00
N GLU A 36 -32.39 -16.45 33.37
CA GLU A 36 -32.38 -15.23 32.58
C GLU A 36 -31.09 -15.02 31.82
N TRP A 37 -30.10 -15.98 31.87
CA TRP A 37 -28.76 -15.82 31.34
C TRP A 37 -28.74 -15.42 29.86
N ASN A 38 -29.65 -15.97 29.06
CA ASN A 38 -29.78 -15.67 27.63
C ASN A 38 -30.83 -14.59 27.33
N ALA A 39 -31.51 -14.06 28.35
CA ALA A 39 -32.55 -13.06 28.18
C ALA A 39 -32.02 -11.63 28.25
N PHE A 40 -30.84 -11.43 28.89
CA PHE A 40 -30.17 -10.14 29.02
C PHE A 40 -28.84 -10.13 28.31
N ASP A 41 -28.45 -8.95 27.85
CA ASP A 41 -27.19 -8.70 27.19
C ASP A 41 -26.08 -8.38 28.21
N ALA A 42 -26.48 -7.93 29.44
CA ALA A 42 -25.56 -7.62 30.53
C ALA A 42 -26.13 -7.89 31.91
N PHE A 43 -25.27 -8.32 32.85
CA PHE A 43 -25.58 -8.51 34.28
C PHE A 43 -24.67 -7.63 35.14
N VAL A 44 -25.27 -6.78 35.98
CA VAL A 44 -24.55 -5.90 36.89
C VAL A 44 -24.81 -6.34 38.33
N PHE A 45 -23.79 -6.88 38.98
CA PHE A 45 -23.83 -7.32 40.37
C PHE A 45 -23.40 -6.20 41.31
N ILE A 46 -24.17 -5.92 42.31
CA ILE A 46 -23.84 -4.94 43.37
C ILE A 46 -23.54 -5.69 44.64
N GLY A 47 -22.27 -5.89 44.97
CA GLY A 47 -21.80 -6.64 46.08
C GLY A 47 -20.38 -7.19 45.93
N ALA A 48 -20.03 -8.23 46.71
CA ALA A 48 -18.69 -8.78 46.66
C ALA A 48 -18.41 -9.60 45.39
N MET A 49 -17.25 -9.38 44.75
CA MET A 49 -16.79 -10.07 43.55
C MET A 49 -16.90 -11.62 43.66
N GLY A 50 -16.55 -12.19 44.80
CA GLY A 50 -16.62 -13.64 44.99
C GLY A 50 -18.05 -14.20 44.94
N ILE A 51 -19.09 -13.40 45.25
CA ILE A 51 -20.50 -13.78 45.09
C ILE A 51 -20.88 -13.72 43.60
N CYS A 52 -20.45 -12.68 42.90
CA CYS A 52 -20.65 -12.54 41.47
C CYS A 52 -20.09 -13.76 40.74
N VAL A 53 -18.79 -14.04 40.90
CA VAL A 53 -18.09 -15.16 40.23
C VAL A 53 -18.78 -16.50 40.52
N ARG A 54 -19.09 -16.81 41.78
CA ARG A 54 -19.77 -18.09 42.12
C ARG A 54 -21.19 -18.16 41.55
N THR A 55 -21.86 -17.05 41.35
CA THR A 55 -23.22 -17.03 40.76
C THR A 55 -23.17 -17.32 39.27
N ILE A 56 -22.21 -16.77 38.55
CA ILE A 56 -22.14 -16.92 37.08
C ILE A 56 -21.42 -18.20 36.65
N ALA A 57 -20.48 -18.73 37.45
CA ALA A 57 -19.60 -19.85 37.08
C ALA A 57 -20.33 -21.05 36.42
N PRO A 58 -21.52 -21.49 36.85
CA PRO A 58 -22.24 -22.59 36.20
C PRO A 58 -22.77 -22.28 34.79
N TYR A 59 -22.81 -21.02 34.37
CA TYR A 59 -23.44 -20.58 33.11
C TYR A 59 -22.44 -20.04 32.11
N VAL A 60 -21.20 -19.76 32.53
CA VAL A 60 -20.13 -19.28 31.65
C VAL A 60 -19.72 -20.40 30.70
N ASN A 61 -19.78 -20.12 29.40
CA ASN A 61 -19.52 -21.11 28.35
C ASN A 61 -18.55 -20.58 27.26
N ASP A 62 -18.87 -19.51 26.58
CA ASP A 62 -18.11 -18.99 25.44
C ASP A 62 -18.07 -17.45 25.46
N LYS A 63 -16.87 -16.89 25.32
CA LYS A 63 -16.62 -15.44 25.28
C LYS A 63 -17.39 -14.70 24.19
N HIS A 64 -17.85 -15.39 23.13
CA HIS A 64 -18.59 -14.79 22.02
C HIS A 64 -20.10 -14.74 22.27
N THR A 65 -20.61 -15.58 23.16
CA THR A 65 -22.06 -15.71 23.42
C THR A 65 -22.46 -15.32 24.84
N ASP A 66 -21.53 -15.39 25.80
CA ASP A 66 -21.79 -15.02 27.17
C ASP A 66 -22.07 -13.52 27.31
N PRO A 67 -23.09 -13.13 28.11
CA PRO A 67 -23.41 -11.73 28.35
C PRO A 67 -22.28 -10.99 29.07
N ALA A 68 -22.30 -9.66 28.97
CA ALA A 68 -21.42 -8.81 29.76
C ALA A 68 -21.67 -9.00 31.25
N VAL A 69 -20.64 -9.10 32.07
CA VAL A 69 -20.79 -9.13 33.54
C VAL A 69 -19.93 -8.05 34.18
N ILE A 70 -20.57 -7.21 34.99
CA ILE A 70 -19.92 -6.16 35.77
C ILE A 70 -20.18 -6.39 37.24
N CYS A 71 -19.20 -6.16 38.10
CA CYS A 71 -19.34 -6.20 39.54
C CYS A 71 -19.01 -4.83 40.14
N ILE A 72 -19.94 -4.30 40.94
CA ILE A 72 -19.77 -3.03 41.65
C ILE A 72 -19.72 -3.34 43.15
N ASP A 73 -18.80 -2.77 43.88
CA ASP A 73 -18.81 -2.92 45.35
C ASP A 73 -20.02 -2.22 45.96
N SER A 74 -20.47 -2.66 47.14
CA SER A 74 -21.70 -2.17 47.79
C SER A 74 -21.64 -0.68 48.19
N LEU A 75 -20.51 -0.03 48.09
CA LEU A 75 -20.33 1.41 48.33
C LEU A 75 -20.25 2.22 47.02
N GLY A 76 -20.30 1.57 45.87
CA GLY A 76 -20.23 2.23 44.57
C GLY A 76 -18.85 2.85 44.24
N LYS A 77 -17.79 2.41 44.89
CA LYS A 77 -16.44 3.00 44.68
C LYS A 77 -15.72 2.43 43.49
N ASN A 78 -15.97 1.16 43.16
CA ASN A 78 -15.32 0.47 42.05
C ASN A 78 -16.32 -0.26 41.18
N ALA A 79 -16.25 -0.05 39.87
CA ALA A 79 -16.96 -0.83 38.86
C ALA A 79 -15.94 -1.70 38.11
N ILE A 80 -16.16 -3.02 38.13
CA ILE A 80 -15.18 -3.99 37.65
C ILE A 80 -15.76 -4.79 36.50
N SER A 81 -15.09 -4.78 35.35
CA SER A 81 -15.40 -5.64 34.20
C SER A 81 -14.96 -7.08 34.51
N VAL A 82 -15.92 -8.02 34.58
CA VAL A 82 -15.70 -9.40 35.05
C VAL A 82 -15.65 -10.39 33.92
N LEU A 83 -16.60 -10.30 32.95
CA LEU A 83 -16.74 -11.25 31.84
C LEU A 83 -17.19 -10.53 30.57
N SER A 84 -16.77 -11.05 29.41
CA SER A 84 -17.13 -10.55 28.07
C SER A 84 -16.80 -9.07 27.88
N GLY A 85 -15.55 -8.70 28.24
CA GLY A 85 -15.05 -7.32 28.26
C GLY A 85 -15.20 -6.60 26.94
N HIS A 86 -14.75 -7.19 25.83
CA HIS A 86 -14.78 -6.60 24.48
C HIS A 86 -16.08 -6.95 23.76
N ILE A 87 -16.23 -8.20 23.32
CA ILE A 87 -17.34 -8.64 22.46
C ILE A 87 -18.70 -8.46 23.16
N GLY A 88 -18.79 -8.79 24.45
CA GLY A 88 -20.00 -8.59 25.24
C GLY A 88 -20.25 -7.13 25.66
N GLY A 89 -19.25 -6.24 25.54
CA GLY A 89 -19.36 -4.81 25.88
C GLY A 89 -19.21 -4.49 27.37
N ALA A 90 -18.71 -5.44 28.21
CA ALA A 90 -18.57 -5.21 29.65
C ALA A 90 -17.60 -4.06 29.97
N ASN A 91 -16.54 -3.84 29.19
CA ASN A 91 -15.62 -2.73 29.42
C ASN A 91 -16.27 -1.37 29.19
N GLU A 92 -17.05 -1.25 28.12
CA GLU A 92 -17.77 -0.01 27.78
C GLU A 92 -18.84 0.30 28.81
N LEU A 93 -19.65 -0.70 29.16
CA LEU A 93 -20.67 -0.56 30.21
C LEU A 93 -20.04 -0.28 31.60
N THR A 94 -18.84 -0.81 31.88
CA THR A 94 -18.12 -0.50 33.12
C THR A 94 -17.73 0.99 33.19
N ARG A 95 -17.27 1.59 32.07
CA ARG A 95 -16.96 3.03 32.00
C ARG A 95 -18.21 3.87 32.18
N GLU A 96 -19.30 3.50 31.51
CA GLU A 96 -20.59 4.20 31.62
C GLU A 96 -21.11 4.18 33.04
N ILE A 97 -21.10 3.01 33.71
CA ILE A 97 -21.50 2.86 35.12
C ILE A 97 -20.57 3.66 36.05
N ALA A 98 -19.25 3.59 35.81
CA ALA A 98 -18.28 4.32 36.60
C ALA A 98 -18.51 5.84 36.51
N ALA A 99 -18.77 6.36 35.31
CA ALA A 99 -19.10 7.78 35.09
C ALA A 99 -20.41 8.16 35.79
N CYS A 100 -21.45 7.33 35.71
CA CYS A 100 -22.75 7.55 36.34
C CYS A 100 -22.67 7.61 37.85
N LEU A 101 -21.84 6.74 38.47
CA LEU A 101 -21.74 6.62 39.93
C LEU A 101 -20.58 7.44 40.54
N GLY A 102 -19.74 8.05 39.74
CA GLY A 102 -18.45 8.61 40.20
C GLY A 102 -17.51 7.56 40.76
N ALA A 103 -17.58 6.32 40.26
CA ALA A 103 -16.78 5.17 40.68
C ALA A 103 -15.46 5.10 39.93
N HIS A 104 -14.51 4.33 40.49
CA HIS A 104 -13.29 3.95 39.77
C HIS A 104 -13.57 2.75 38.85
N GLU A 105 -13.24 2.87 37.57
CA GLU A 105 -13.32 1.75 36.63
C GLU A 105 -12.13 0.81 36.77
N VAL A 106 -12.41 -0.49 36.79
CA VAL A 106 -11.38 -1.55 36.83
C VAL A 106 -11.54 -2.43 35.60
N ILE A 107 -10.70 -2.18 34.61
CA ILE A 107 -10.64 -2.93 33.36
C ILE A 107 -9.27 -3.58 33.27
N THR A 108 -9.23 -4.91 33.07
CA THR A 108 -7.98 -5.70 33.11
C THR A 108 -7.53 -6.20 31.74
N THR A 109 -8.31 -5.94 30.70
CA THR A 109 -7.94 -6.35 29.33
C THR A 109 -6.69 -5.62 28.85
N GLN A 110 -5.77 -6.38 28.26
CA GLN A 110 -4.43 -5.90 27.92
C GLN A 110 -4.47 -4.79 26.87
N SER A 111 -5.36 -4.87 25.88
CA SER A 111 -5.54 -3.86 24.85
C SER A 111 -6.00 -2.52 25.41
N ASP A 112 -6.98 -2.51 26.32
CA ASP A 112 -7.48 -1.28 26.95
C ASP A 112 -6.38 -0.63 27.81
N ASN A 113 -5.68 -1.42 28.63
CA ASN A 113 -4.60 -0.93 29.49
C ASN A 113 -3.37 -0.44 28.70
N ALA A 114 -3.15 -0.97 27.50
CA ALA A 114 -2.04 -0.60 26.64
C ALA A 114 -2.38 0.57 25.69
N GLY A 115 -3.62 1.05 25.65
CA GLY A 115 -4.11 2.06 24.69
C GLY A 115 -4.08 1.55 23.25
N LEU A 116 -4.30 0.25 23.04
CA LEU A 116 -4.29 -0.40 21.74
C LEU A 116 -5.72 -0.68 21.25
N TRP A 117 -5.88 -0.79 19.93
CA TRP A 117 -7.16 -1.17 19.35
C TRP A 117 -7.53 -2.61 19.71
N ALA A 118 -8.78 -2.85 20.10
CA ALA A 118 -9.34 -4.18 20.24
C ALA A 118 -9.77 -4.68 18.85
N LEU A 119 -8.87 -5.38 18.13
CA LEU A 119 -9.06 -5.76 16.73
C LEU A 119 -10.30 -6.63 16.50
N ASP A 120 -10.70 -7.41 17.49
CA ASP A 120 -11.90 -8.26 17.47
C ASP A 120 -13.23 -7.50 17.63
N THR A 121 -13.17 -6.22 17.95
CA THR A 121 -14.38 -5.38 18.10
C THR A 121 -14.60 -4.41 16.95
N LEU A 122 -13.58 -4.20 16.10
CA LEU A 122 -13.65 -3.19 15.03
C LEU A 122 -14.78 -3.46 14.04
N GLU A 123 -15.01 -4.73 13.69
CA GLU A 123 -16.11 -5.15 12.81
C GLU A 123 -17.46 -4.66 13.35
N ARG A 124 -17.76 -5.00 14.61
CA ARG A 124 -19.02 -4.62 15.26
C ARG A 124 -19.12 -3.12 15.53
N ARG A 125 -18.02 -2.50 15.94
CA ARG A 125 -17.98 -1.09 16.32
C ARG A 125 -18.27 -0.16 15.15
N PHE A 126 -17.74 -0.49 13.96
CA PHE A 126 -17.85 0.36 12.78
C PHE A 126 -18.75 -0.22 11.68
N GLY A 127 -19.41 -1.35 11.94
CA GLY A 127 -20.28 -2.00 10.96
C GLY A 127 -19.51 -2.57 9.75
N TRP A 128 -18.24 -2.89 9.91
CA TRP A 128 -17.43 -3.52 8.87
C TRP A 128 -17.70 -5.02 8.76
N CYS A 129 -17.19 -5.66 7.73
CA CYS A 129 -17.14 -7.13 7.61
C CYS A 129 -15.69 -7.58 7.61
N LEU A 130 -15.36 -8.66 8.34
CA LEU A 130 -14.04 -9.26 8.31
C LEU A 130 -13.98 -10.27 7.16
N SER A 131 -13.07 -10.05 6.21
CA SER A 131 -12.86 -10.92 5.03
C SER A 131 -11.81 -12.02 5.28
N SER A 132 -11.05 -11.95 6.38
CA SER A 132 -10.00 -12.90 6.74
C SER A 132 -10.53 -14.07 7.57
N ASP A 133 -9.84 -15.22 7.52
CA ASP A 133 -10.15 -16.39 8.33
C ASP A 133 -10.10 -16.06 9.84
N ILE A 134 -11.12 -16.50 10.60
CA ILE A 134 -11.21 -16.33 12.04
C ILE A 134 -10.00 -16.94 12.78
N ASN A 135 -9.44 -18.05 12.29
CA ASN A 135 -8.25 -18.65 12.88
C ASN A 135 -7.01 -17.74 12.81
N ASN A 136 -6.97 -16.85 11.82
CA ASN A 136 -5.91 -15.86 11.67
C ASN A 136 -6.09 -14.68 12.64
N LEU A 137 -7.33 -14.32 13.02
CA LEU A 137 -7.64 -13.18 13.90
C LEU A 137 -6.92 -13.28 15.25
N GLN A 138 -6.89 -14.44 15.90
CA GLN A 138 -6.22 -14.61 17.19
C GLN A 138 -4.71 -14.41 17.09
N ASN A 139 -4.08 -14.91 16.03
CA ASN A 139 -2.66 -14.70 15.78
C ASN A 139 -2.34 -13.22 15.53
N CYS A 140 -3.22 -12.52 14.81
CA CYS A 140 -3.11 -11.08 14.56
C CYS A 140 -3.27 -10.27 15.85
N ILE A 141 -4.26 -10.59 16.69
CA ILE A 141 -4.45 -9.96 18.00
C ILE A 141 -3.21 -10.16 18.86
N TYR A 142 -2.68 -11.39 18.94
CA TYR A 142 -1.47 -11.69 19.69
C TYR A 142 -0.27 -10.88 19.21
N ALA A 143 -0.03 -10.82 17.89
CA ALA A 143 1.04 -10.03 17.31
C ALA A 143 0.88 -8.53 17.60
N PHE A 144 -0.34 -8.00 17.49
CA PHE A 144 -0.67 -6.60 17.70
C PHE A 144 -0.46 -6.16 19.16
N ILE A 145 -0.96 -6.95 20.12
CA ILE A 145 -0.81 -6.69 21.56
C ILE A 145 0.66 -6.73 21.98
N ASN A 146 1.46 -7.62 21.37
CA ASN A 146 2.91 -7.69 21.59
C ASN A 146 3.70 -6.62 20.80
N ARG A 147 3.02 -5.59 20.25
CA ARG A 147 3.62 -4.46 19.55
C ARG A 147 4.54 -4.85 18.40
N GLN A 148 4.22 -5.95 17.70
CA GLN A 148 4.97 -6.32 16.49
C GLN A 148 4.78 -5.24 15.42
N PRO A 149 5.83 -4.92 14.61
CA PRO A 149 5.73 -3.94 13.56
C PRO A 149 4.54 -4.23 12.64
N THR A 150 3.59 -3.29 12.58
CA THR A 150 2.31 -3.44 11.89
C THR A 150 2.15 -2.39 10.80
N ALA A 151 1.75 -2.80 9.59
CA ALA A 151 1.33 -1.91 8.53
C ALA A 151 -0.20 -1.68 8.60
N LEU A 152 -0.66 -0.47 8.37
CA LEU A 152 -2.07 -0.11 8.23
C LEU A 152 -2.33 0.44 6.84
N LEU A 153 -3.22 -0.20 6.07
CA LEU A 153 -3.68 0.28 4.77
C LEU A 153 -5.14 0.69 4.87
N LEU A 154 -5.44 1.95 4.58
CA LEU A 154 -6.78 2.50 4.56
C LEU A 154 -7.12 2.93 3.12
N GLU A 155 -8.13 2.31 2.49
CA GLU A 155 -8.55 2.61 1.11
C GLU A 155 -10.01 3.10 1.02
N ALA A 156 -10.67 3.26 2.15
CA ALA A 156 -11.95 3.94 2.27
C ALA A 156 -11.86 5.02 3.36
N ARG A 157 -12.88 5.86 3.43
CA ARG A 157 -13.04 6.87 4.48
C ARG A 157 -14.41 6.73 5.13
N ASP A 158 -14.40 6.46 6.42
CA ASP A 158 -15.56 6.41 7.30
C ASP A 158 -15.14 6.73 8.73
N GLU A 159 -16.09 6.71 9.66
CA GLU A 159 -15.80 6.97 11.07
C GLU A 159 -14.73 6.04 11.65
N GLY A 160 -14.73 4.77 11.25
CA GLY A 160 -13.76 3.79 11.72
C GLY A 160 -12.35 4.04 11.21
N THR A 161 -12.19 4.39 9.94
CA THR A 161 -10.88 4.74 9.37
C THR A 161 -10.34 6.03 9.96
N ASP A 162 -11.20 7.04 10.18
CA ASP A 162 -10.81 8.29 10.85
C ASP A 162 -10.38 8.01 12.31
N TYR A 163 -11.08 7.13 13.03
CA TYR A 163 -10.69 6.69 14.38
C TYR A 163 -9.31 6.01 14.39
N LEU A 164 -9.05 5.05 13.48
CA LEU A 164 -7.76 4.36 13.40
C LEU A 164 -6.61 5.34 13.09
N GLU A 165 -6.85 6.31 12.21
CA GLU A 165 -5.83 7.30 11.84
C GLU A 165 -5.52 8.27 13.00
N GLN A 166 -6.53 8.70 13.75
CA GLN A 166 -6.39 9.61 14.89
C GLN A 166 -5.76 8.95 16.12
N THR A 167 -5.94 7.65 16.27
CA THR A 167 -5.49 6.88 17.45
C THR A 167 -4.34 5.93 17.14
N LEU A 168 -3.52 6.23 16.14
CA LEU A 168 -2.47 5.37 15.59
C LEU A 168 -1.44 4.96 16.66
N PRO A 169 -1.31 3.67 17.03
CA PRO A 169 -0.30 3.22 17.99
C PRO A 169 1.12 3.34 17.43
N SER A 170 2.10 3.55 18.29
CA SER A 170 3.51 3.82 17.91
C SER A 170 4.18 2.71 17.07
N HIS A 171 3.69 1.47 17.13
CA HIS A 171 4.22 0.33 16.36
C HIS A 171 3.48 0.11 15.03
N VAL A 172 2.47 0.95 14.73
CA VAL A 172 1.69 0.90 13.50
C VAL A 172 2.17 1.99 12.55
N THR A 173 2.40 1.62 11.30
CA THR A 173 2.78 2.56 10.24
C THR A 173 1.67 2.60 9.19
N LEU A 174 1.13 3.79 8.93
CA LEU A 174 0.19 3.99 7.82
C LEU A 174 0.96 3.88 6.51
N ILE A 175 0.45 3.04 5.59
CA ILE A 175 0.99 2.87 4.23
C ILE A 175 -0.07 3.30 3.20
N ASN A 176 0.39 3.75 2.04
CA ASN A 176 -0.51 4.27 1.00
C ASN A 176 -0.85 3.21 -0.07
N ASP A 177 -0.02 2.17 -0.21
CA ASP A 177 -0.22 1.09 -1.17
C ASP A 177 0.19 -0.25 -0.53
N ILE A 178 -0.53 -1.33 -0.88
CA ILE A 178 -0.25 -2.70 -0.41
C ILE A 178 1.20 -3.12 -0.71
N ASN A 179 1.80 -2.58 -1.74
CA ASN A 179 3.16 -2.89 -2.15
C ASN A 179 4.25 -2.27 -1.26
N GLU A 180 3.91 -1.32 -0.40
CA GLU A 180 4.79 -0.80 0.64
C GLU A 180 4.90 -1.78 1.83
N SER A 181 4.00 -2.78 1.90
CA SER A 181 4.05 -3.82 2.90
C SER A 181 5.16 -4.84 2.57
N ASP A 182 6.20 -4.85 3.38
CA ASP A 182 7.36 -5.76 3.26
C ASP A 182 7.40 -6.67 4.48
N SER A 183 7.34 -7.99 4.29
CA SER A 183 7.38 -8.99 5.37
C SER A 183 8.68 -8.99 6.18
N ARG A 184 9.74 -8.36 5.67
CA ARG A 184 10.99 -8.11 6.40
C ARG A 184 10.84 -6.95 7.40
N LYS A 185 9.95 -6.00 7.10
CA LYS A 185 9.70 -4.79 7.91
C LYS A 185 8.51 -4.96 8.83
N TYR A 186 7.43 -5.57 8.34
CA TYR A 186 6.18 -5.74 9.07
C TYR A 186 5.86 -7.21 9.32
N LYS A 187 5.31 -7.53 10.50
CA LYS A 187 4.81 -8.86 10.85
C LYS A 187 3.31 -9.00 10.68
N LEU A 188 2.60 -7.88 10.76
CA LEU A 188 1.15 -7.82 10.63
C LEU A 188 0.78 -6.71 9.64
N ILE A 189 -0.25 -6.94 8.84
CA ILE A 189 -0.93 -5.91 8.08
C ILE A 189 -2.41 -5.87 8.44
N ILE A 190 -2.92 -4.67 8.68
CA ILE A 190 -4.35 -4.39 8.85
C ILE A 190 -4.79 -3.60 7.62
N ILE A 191 -5.78 -4.12 6.91
CA ILE A 191 -6.33 -3.53 5.69
C ILE A 191 -7.77 -3.13 5.97
N VAL A 192 -8.15 -1.89 5.69
CA VAL A 192 -9.55 -1.44 5.66
C VAL A 192 -9.83 -0.96 4.24
N SER A 193 -10.52 -1.79 3.47
CA SER A 193 -10.66 -1.59 2.02
C SER A 193 -11.92 -2.25 1.47
N PRO A 194 -12.66 -1.58 0.57
CA PRO A 194 -13.74 -2.21 -0.19
C PRO A 194 -13.20 -3.05 -1.36
N TYR A 195 -11.88 -2.99 -1.65
CA TYR A 195 -11.26 -3.73 -2.75
C TYR A 195 -10.74 -5.09 -2.29
N VAL A 196 -10.72 -6.07 -3.19
CA VAL A 196 -10.04 -7.35 -2.96
C VAL A 196 -8.54 -7.09 -2.80
N ARG A 197 -7.95 -7.55 -1.69
CA ARG A 197 -6.52 -7.41 -1.40
C ARG A 197 -5.94 -8.72 -0.93
N ASN A 198 -4.83 -9.13 -1.53
CA ASN A 198 -4.07 -10.30 -1.09
C ASN A 198 -3.09 -9.87 0.02
N ILE A 199 -3.10 -10.60 1.12
CA ILE A 199 -2.12 -10.43 2.19
C ILE A 199 -0.76 -10.93 1.66
N PRO A 200 0.32 -10.14 1.78
CA PRO A 200 1.64 -10.55 1.31
C PRO A 200 2.14 -11.81 2.01
N ASP A 201 2.85 -12.67 1.26
CA ASP A 201 3.41 -13.91 1.77
C ASP A 201 4.30 -13.67 3.00
N GLY A 202 4.13 -14.51 4.00
CA GLY A 202 4.92 -14.45 5.24
C GLY A 202 4.49 -13.37 6.24
N MET A 203 3.36 -12.70 6.00
CA MET A 203 2.74 -11.76 6.94
C MET A 203 1.43 -12.31 7.52
N LEU A 204 1.15 -11.95 8.77
CA LEU A 204 -0.21 -12.02 9.31
C LEU A 204 -1.03 -10.87 8.74
N GLY A 205 -2.33 -11.06 8.52
CA GLY A 205 -3.15 -9.99 8.00
C GLY A 205 -4.62 -10.08 8.39
N LEU A 206 -5.23 -8.91 8.55
CA LEU A 206 -6.66 -8.73 8.71
C LEU A 206 -7.16 -7.79 7.62
N HIS A 207 -8.24 -8.17 6.98
CA HIS A 207 -8.90 -7.34 5.98
C HIS A 207 -10.35 -7.05 6.44
N PHE A 208 -10.57 -5.81 6.85
CA PHE A 208 -11.89 -5.28 7.17
C PHE A 208 -12.49 -4.61 5.92
N VAL A 209 -13.71 -4.96 5.60
CA VAL A 209 -14.47 -4.41 4.47
C VAL A 209 -15.46 -3.37 5.00
N PRO A 210 -15.23 -2.07 4.76
CA PRO A 210 -16.15 -1.02 5.16
C PRO A 210 -17.39 -1.04 4.26
N MET A 211 -18.57 -0.83 4.86
CA MET A 211 -19.86 -0.86 4.16
C MET A 211 -20.14 0.51 3.54
N VAL A 212 -19.50 0.82 2.42
CA VAL A 212 -19.53 2.14 1.75
C VAL A 212 -20.17 2.10 0.35
N GLY A 213 -20.51 0.91 -0.14
CA GLY A 213 -21.02 0.70 -1.48
C GLY A 213 -22.54 0.86 -1.61
N THR A 214 -22.98 1.36 -2.74
CA THR A 214 -24.39 1.41 -3.17
C THR A 214 -24.55 0.61 -4.45
N ILE A 215 -25.34 -0.46 -4.40
CA ILE A 215 -25.65 -1.28 -5.57
C ILE A 215 -26.92 -0.74 -6.22
N GLY A 216 -26.81 -0.34 -7.48
CA GLY A 216 -27.96 -0.18 -8.35
C GLY A 216 -28.21 -1.43 -9.14
N PHE A 217 -29.46 -1.90 -9.21
CA PHE A 217 -29.79 -3.12 -9.92
C PHE A 217 -31.06 -2.99 -10.78
N GLY A 218 -31.09 -3.75 -11.85
CA GLY A 218 -32.25 -3.98 -12.70
C GLY A 218 -32.56 -5.47 -12.75
N LEU A 219 -33.85 -5.84 -12.80
CA LEU A 219 -34.30 -7.23 -12.81
C LEU A 219 -35.20 -7.49 -14.00
N ALA A 220 -35.16 -8.72 -14.54
CA ALA A 220 -36.25 -9.28 -15.32
C ALA A 220 -37.53 -9.33 -14.45
N HIS A 221 -38.68 -9.49 -15.07
CA HIS A 221 -39.94 -9.63 -14.31
C HIS A 221 -40.01 -11.03 -13.67
N GLU A 222 -40.19 -11.07 -12.34
CA GLU A 222 -40.30 -12.28 -11.53
C GLU A 222 -39.26 -13.37 -11.88
N PRO A 223 -37.94 -13.11 -11.72
CA PRO A 223 -36.94 -14.09 -12.09
C PRO A 223 -37.01 -15.33 -11.21
N GLU A 224 -37.02 -16.50 -11.84
CA GLU A 224 -37.10 -17.81 -11.14
C GLU A 224 -35.94 -18.01 -10.16
N ASN A 225 -34.75 -17.49 -10.49
CA ASN A 225 -33.52 -17.62 -9.71
C ASN A 225 -33.28 -16.46 -8.72
N PHE A 226 -34.36 -15.76 -8.29
CA PHE A 226 -34.20 -14.56 -7.45
C PHE A 226 -33.38 -14.77 -6.16
N LYS A 227 -33.31 -16.00 -5.64
CA LYS A 227 -32.55 -16.34 -4.44
C LYS A 227 -31.04 -16.30 -4.67
N ASP A 228 -30.60 -16.61 -5.87
CA ASP A 228 -29.19 -16.71 -6.23
C ASP A 228 -28.62 -15.37 -6.69
N ILE A 229 -29.49 -14.43 -7.08
CA ILE A 229 -29.08 -13.11 -7.65
C ILE A 229 -28.16 -12.34 -6.69
N TYR A 230 -28.39 -12.44 -5.38
CA TYR A 230 -27.54 -11.75 -4.39
C TYR A 230 -26.09 -12.24 -4.44
N ASP A 231 -25.91 -13.55 -4.46
CA ASP A 231 -24.59 -14.18 -4.50
C ASP A 231 -23.94 -13.99 -5.87
N GLU A 232 -24.70 -14.15 -6.96
CA GLU A 232 -24.22 -13.89 -8.32
C GLU A 232 -23.69 -12.46 -8.51
N ILE A 233 -24.37 -11.44 -7.95
CA ILE A 233 -23.92 -10.04 -8.02
C ILE A 233 -22.62 -9.86 -7.22
N ASN A 234 -22.53 -10.40 -6.01
CA ASN A 234 -21.34 -10.29 -5.18
C ASN A 234 -20.13 -11.02 -5.79
N GLU A 235 -20.33 -12.21 -6.35
CA GLU A 235 -19.29 -12.95 -7.08
C GLU A 235 -18.81 -12.14 -8.29
N ALA A 236 -19.72 -11.62 -9.11
CA ALA A 236 -19.38 -10.79 -10.25
C ALA A 236 -18.59 -9.54 -9.83
N PHE A 237 -18.94 -8.89 -8.72
CA PHE A 237 -18.18 -7.74 -8.21
C PHE A 237 -16.81 -8.15 -7.68
N THR A 238 -16.68 -9.34 -7.10
CA THR A 238 -15.39 -9.88 -6.66
C THR A 238 -14.45 -10.13 -7.83
N ASP A 239 -14.95 -10.60 -8.97
CA ASP A 239 -14.18 -10.73 -10.22
C ASP A 239 -13.67 -9.37 -10.74
N TYR A 240 -14.37 -8.28 -10.44
CA TYR A 240 -13.94 -6.90 -10.70
C TYR A 240 -13.06 -6.31 -9.58
N GLY A 241 -12.64 -7.11 -8.63
CA GLY A 241 -11.74 -6.71 -7.55
C GLY A 241 -12.41 -5.97 -6.39
N MET A 242 -13.73 -6.10 -6.22
CA MET A 242 -14.48 -5.50 -5.11
C MET A 242 -14.96 -6.57 -4.12
N GLN A 243 -14.83 -6.26 -2.82
CA GLN A 243 -15.46 -7.05 -1.76
C GLN A 243 -16.96 -6.74 -1.65
N PRO A 244 -17.77 -7.61 -1.03
CA PRO A 244 -19.18 -7.32 -0.69
C PRO A 244 -19.29 -6.15 0.30
N CYS A 245 -19.21 -4.90 -0.19
CA CYS A 245 -19.17 -3.68 0.61
C CYS A 245 -20.47 -2.85 0.58
N ALA A 246 -21.57 -3.41 0.06
CA ALA A 246 -22.80 -2.67 -0.12
C ALA A 246 -23.66 -2.60 1.15
N TYR A 247 -23.99 -1.39 1.57
CA TYR A 247 -24.95 -1.12 2.63
C TYR A 247 -26.33 -0.76 2.08
N LYS A 248 -26.43 -0.27 0.83
CA LYS A 248 -27.63 0.23 0.20
C LYS A 248 -27.85 -0.42 -1.17
N TYR A 249 -29.08 -0.72 -1.47
CA TYR A 249 -29.54 -1.30 -2.74
C TYR A 249 -30.55 -0.38 -3.40
N CYS A 250 -30.39 -0.07 -4.67
CA CYS A 250 -31.22 0.91 -5.36
C CYS A 250 -31.77 0.35 -6.67
N THR A 251 -33.03 0.64 -6.96
CA THR A 251 -33.69 0.23 -8.20
C THR A 251 -34.83 1.17 -8.58
N ILE A 252 -35.50 0.87 -9.68
CA ILE A 252 -36.67 1.63 -10.12
C ILE A 252 -37.92 1.21 -9.31
N ASP A 253 -38.83 2.14 -9.06
CA ASP A 253 -40.03 2.00 -8.25
C ASP A 253 -41.00 0.89 -8.74
N VAL A 254 -41.11 0.70 -10.05
CA VAL A 254 -41.94 -0.36 -10.63
C VAL A 254 -41.50 -1.78 -10.22
N LYS A 255 -40.30 -1.92 -9.66
CA LYS A 255 -39.73 -3.19 -9.17
C LYS A 255 -39.89 -3.39 -7.66
N ALA A 256 -40.60 -2.51 -6.96
CA ALA A 256 -40.73 -2.49 -5.49
C ALA A 256 -41.30 -3.80 -4.89
N ASN A 257 -42.09 -4.55 -5.64
CA ASN A 257 -42.76 -5.79 -5.22
C ASN A 257 -42.09 -7.07 -5.72
N GLU A 258 -40.98 -6.97 -6.42
CA GLU A 258 -40.24 -8.16 -6.93
C GLU A 258 -39.77 -9.06 -5.77
N PRO A 259 -39.75 -10.40 -5.98
CA PRO A 259 -39.33 -11.36 -4.94
C PRO A 259 -37.94 -11.09 -4.38
N PHE A 260 -36.98 -10.68 -5.23
CA PHE A 260 -35.62 -10.30 -4.82
C PHE A 260 -35.61 -9.09 -3.87
N VAL A 261 -36.40 -8.07 -4.17
CA VAL A 261 -36.54 -6.88 -3.30
C VAL A 261 -37.12 -7.26 -1.94
N ASN A 262 -38.13 -8.13 -1.92
CA ASN A 262 -38.71 -8.62 -0.68
C ASN A 262 -37.72 -9.44 0.14
N MET A 263 -36.84 -10.20 -0.51
CA MET A 263 -35.74 -10.94 0.12
C MET A 263 -34.73 -9.96 0.76
N LEU A 264 -34.28 -8.95 0.05
CA LEU A 264 -33.35 -7.94 0.59
C LEU A 264 -33.91 -7.27 1.85
N LYS A 265 -35.19 -6.88 1.84
CA LYS A 265 -35.87 -6.30 3.00
C LYS A 265 -35.93 -7.26 4.19
N ARG A 266 -36.14 -8.57 3.96
CA ARG A 266 -36.10 -9.61 5.02
C ARG A 266 -34.71 -9.76 5.64
N TYR A 267 -33.66 -9.51 4.88
CA TYR A 267 -32.28 -9.50 5.35
C TYR A 267 -31.85 -8.14 5.93
N ASN A 268 -32.82 -7.26 6.25
CA ASN A 268 -32.58 -5.91 6.79
C ASN A 268 -31.65 -5.05 5.90
N LYS A 269 -31.65 -5.29 4.57
CA LYS A 269 -30.92 -4.43 3.64
C LYS A 269 -31.76 -3.19 3.32
N GLU A 270 -31.11 -2.03 3.31
CA GLU A 270 -31.75 -0.78 2.88
C GLU A 270 -32.02 -0.84 1.37
N VAL A 271 -33.27 -0.69 0.95
CA VAL A 271 -33.66 -0.65 -0.46
C VAL A 271 -34.35 0.68 -0.76
N VAL A 272 -33.77 1.44 -1.69
CA VAL A 272 -34.25 2.75 -2.14
C VAL A 272 -34.78 2.63 -3.56
N PHE A 273 -35.89 3.33 -3.84
CA PHE A 273 -36.55 3.34 -5.13
C PHE A 273 -36.51 4.72 -5.75
N PHE A 274 -36.30 4.76 -7.05
CA PHE A 274 -36.33 5.97 -7.87
C PHE A 274 -37.36 5.83 -8.97
N SER A 275 -37.99 6.95 -9.35
CA SER A 275 -38.86 6.99 -10.54
C SER A 275 -38.03 6.94 -11.84
N ALA A 276 -38.68 6.60 -12.95
CA ALA A 276 -38.03 6.63 -14.27
C ALA A 276 -37.52 8.03 -14.62
N GLU A 277 -38.24 9.09 -14.20
CA GLU A 277 -37.88 10.48 -14.43
C GLU A 277 -36.62 10.88 -13.67
N GLU A 278 -36.51 10.49 -12.38
CA GLU A 278 -35.30 10.71 -11.58
C GLU A 278 -34.09 10.00 -12.19
N LEU A 279 -34.24 8.73 -12.56
CA LEU A 279 -33.16 7.95 -13.18
C LEU A 279 -32.72 8.54 -14.54
N ALA A 280 -33.64 9.14 -15.31
CA ALA A 280 -33.33 9.74 -16.60
C ALA A 280 -32.51 11.04 -16.48
N THR A 281 -32.43 11.65 -15.29
CA THR A 281 -31.61 12.86 -15.06
C THR A 281 -30.11 12.56 -14.98
N VAL A 282 -29.72 11.29 -14.84
CA VAL A 282 -28.32 10.88 -14.62
C VAL A 282 -27.67 10.49 -15.93
N GLU A 283 -26.54 11.13 -16.25
CA GLU A 283 -25.67 10.68 -17.33
C GLU A 283 -24.94 9.38 -16.94
N VAL A 284 -25.07 8.36 -17.79
CA VAL A 284 -24.52 7.01 -17.53
C VAL A 284 -23.60 6.56 -18.67
N PRO A 285 -22.54 5.80 -18.39
CA PRO A 285 -21.60 5.35 -19.42
C PRO A 285 -22.18 4.29 -20.37
N ASN A 286 -23.20 3.51 -19.92
CA ASN A 286 -23.75 2.40 -20.70
C ASN A 286 -25.28 2.51 -20.89
N PRO A 287 -25.78 3.51 -21.63
CA PRO A 287 -27.21 3.67 -21.91
C PRO A 287 -27.74 2.51 -22.76
N SER A 288 -29.05 2.25 -22.69
CA SER A 288 -29.72 1.18 -23.41
C SER A 288 -31.06 1.65 -23.98
N ASP A 289 -31.17 1.68 -25.30
CA ASP A 289 -32.41 2.03 -26.00
C ASP A 289 -33.56 1.08 -25.68
N THR A 290 -33.25 -0.20 -25.43
CA THR A 290 -34.24 -1.20 -25.03
C THR A 290 -34.84 -0.86 -23.68
N VAL A 291 -34.01 -0.49 -22.69
CA VAL A 291 -34.47 -0.12 -21.36
C VAL A 291 -35.26 1.21 -21.44
N ALA A 292 -34.78 2.18 -22.20
CA ALA A 292 -35.50 3.45 -22.42
C ALA A 292 -36.91 3.27 -22.98
N LYS A 293 -37.09 2.34 -23.94
CA LYS A 293 -38.41 2.03 -24.50
C LYS A 293 -39.36 1.32 -23.54
N HIS A 294 -38.86 0.50 -22.65
CA HIS A 294 -39.71 -0.28 -21.74
C HIS A 294 -39.97 0.40 -20.39
N VAL A 295 -39.04 1.20 -19.89
CA VAL A 295 -39.03 1.71 -18.51
C VAL A 295 -38.94 3.23 -18.45
N GLY A 296 -38.73 3.91 -19.58
CA GLY A 296 -38.68 5.38 -19.65
C GLY A 296 -37.35 6.00 -19.21
N THR A 297 -36.31 5.18 -18.94
CA THR A 297 -34.97 5.64 -18.57
C THR A 297 -33.91 4.87 -19.34
N PRO A 298 -32.78 5.48 -19.75
CA PRO A 298 -31.72 4.80 -20.50
C PRO A 298 -30.92 3.79 -19.66
N SER A 299 -30.96 3.86 -18.33
CA SER A 299 -30.29 2.90 -17.46
C SER A 299 -30.97 2.87 -16.08
N VAL A 300 -31.26 1.68 -15.56
CA VAL A 300 -31.75 1.52 -14.19
C VAL A 300 -30.56 1.34 -13.22
N CYS A 301 -29.70 0.33 -13.44
CA CYS A 301 -28.68 -0.04 -12.46
C CYS A 301 -27.62 1.06 -12.25
N GLU A 302 -27.06 1.66 -13.32
CA GLU A 302 -26.05 2.70 -13.17
C GLU A 302 -26.63 3.98 -12.58
N ALA A 303 -27.78 4.44 -13.10
CA ALA A 303 -28.43 5.63 -12.63
C ALA A 303 -28.87 5.49 -11.15
N ALA A 304 -29.43 4.33 -10.75
CA ALA A 304 -29.83 4.07 -9.37
C ALA A 304 -28.61 3.98 -8.43
N ALA A 305 -27.48 3.40 -8.86
CA ALA A 305 -26.27 3.38 -8.07
C ALA A 305 -25.72 4.78 -7.83
N ILE A 306 -25.67 5.62 -8.87
CA ILE A 306 -25.18 7.01 -8.79
C ILE A 306 -26.09 7.85 -7.89
N LEU A 307 -27.41 7.83 -8.08
CA LEU A 307 -28.35 8.59 -7.24
C LEU A 307 -28.32 8.10 -5.79
N GLY A 308 -28.37 6.80 -5.57
CA GLY A 308 -28.35 6.21 -4.23
C GLY A 308 -27.07 6.46 -3.45
N SER A 309 -25.96 6.69 -4.14
CA SER A 309 -24.69 7.09 -3.55
C SER A 309 -24.48 8.62 -3.47
N GLU A 310 -25.55 9.40 -3.61
CA GLU A 310 -25.51 10.88 -3.58
C GLU A 310 -24.59 11.46 -4.67
N HIS A 311 -24.78 11.03 -5.90
CA HIS A 311 -23.93 11.37 -7.05
C HIS A 311 -22.47 10.96 -6.86
N GLY A 312 -22.26 9.80 -6.24
CA GLY A 312 -20.95 9.20 -6.03
C GLY A 312 -20.27 8.76 -7.32
N GLU A 313 -19.13 8.15 -7.16
CA GLU A 313 -18.34 7.61 -8.26
C GLU A 313 -18.80 6.19 -8.59
N LEU A 314 -19.05 5.93 -9.87
CA LEU A 314 -19.39 4.60 -10.39
C LEU A 314 -18.10 3.76 -10.48
N VAL A 315 -17.86 2.90 -9.47
CA VAL A 315 -16.64 2.08 -9.38
C VAL A 315 -16.74 0.80 -10.19
N ILE A 316 -17.95 0.24 -10.34
CA ILE A 316 -18.25 -0.84 -11.27
C ILE A 316 -19.38 -0.42 -12.18
N PRO A 317 -19.13 -0.27 -13.49
CA PRO A 317 -20.18 0.01 -14.46
C PRO A 317 -21.10 -1.21 -14.63
N LYS A 318 -22.16 -1.07 -15.43
CA LYS A 318 -23.17 -2.10 -15.63
C LYS A 318 -22.59 -3.47 -15.98
N ILE A 319 -22.80 -4.42 -15.10
CA ILE A 319 -22.60 -5.86 -15.31
C ILE A 319 -23.95 -6.51 -15.61
N LYS A 320 -23.97 -7.56 -16.41
CA LYS A 320 -25.16 -8.30 -16.79
C LYS A 320 -25.05 -9.77 -16.37
N GLY A 321 -26.00 -10.24 -15.59
CA GLY A 321 -26.26 -11.66 -15.39
C GLY A 321 -27.44 -12.16 -16.21
N LYS A 322 -27.91 -13.36 -15.91
CA LYS A 322 -28.98 -14.03 -16.69
C LYS A 322 -30.30 -13.24 -16.61
N ASN A 323 -30.70 -12.80 -15.43
CA ASN A 323 -31.99 -12.15 -15.18
C ASN A 323 -31.82 -10.82 -14.43
N TRP A 324 -30.60 -10.29 -14.35
CA TRP A 324 -30.28 -9.10 -13.62
C TRP A 324 -29.22 -8.25 -14.33
N THR A 325 -29.19 -6.99 -13.98
CA THR A 325 -28.07 -6.08 -14.22
C THR A 325 -27.72 -5.39 -12.92
N ALA A 326 -26.44 -5.16 -12.66
CA ALA A 326 -25.99 -4.45 -11.47
C ALA A 326 -24.85 -3.48 -11.79
N ALA A 327 -24.73 -2.46 -10.96
CA ALA A 327 -23.63 -1.50 -10.97
C ALA A 327 -23.34 -1.10 -9.53
N LEU A 328 -22.10 -0.73 -9.22
CA LEU A 328 -21.69 -0.30 -7.88
C LEU A 328 -21.16 1.13 -7.94
N ALA A 329 -21.68 1.99 -7.07
CA ALA A 329 -21.17 3.33 -6.85
C ALA A 329 -20.80 3.53 -5.37
N ILE A 330 -19.83 4.40 -5.12
CA ILE A 330 -19.41 4.80 -3.77
C ILE A 330 -19.52 6.32 -3.67
N ASN A 331 -20.10 6.81 -2.57
CA ASN A 331 -20.12 8.24 -2.29
C ASN A 331 -18.68 8.78 -2.23
N ARG A 332 -18.43 9.90 -2.90
CA ARG A 332 -17.09 10.50 -2.98
C ARG A 332 -16.46 10.83 -1.64
N GLN A 333 -17.27 11.05 -0.61
CA GLN A 333 -16.78 11.27 0.76
C GLN A 333 -16.14 10.02 1.37
N HIS A 334 -16.60 8.83 0.95
CA HIS A 334 -16.05 7.55 1.37
C HIS A 334 -14.87 7.07 0.54
N LEU A 335 -14.60 7.71 -0.59
CA LEU A 335 -13.42 7.41 -1.38
C LEU A 335 -12.21 8.11 -0.76
N ARG A 336 -11.23 7.32 -0.36
CA ARG A 336 -9.92 7.85 0.03
C ARG A 336 -9.17 8.20 -1.26
N LYS A 337 -8.81 9.46 -1.43
CA LYS A 337 -7.93 9.84 -2.53
C LYS A 337 -6.62 9.08 -2.36
N LYS A 338 -6.30 8.20 -3.30
CA LYS A 338 -4.96 7.60 -3.35
C LYS A 338 -3.96 8.74 -3.44
N GLN A 339 -2.97 8.72 -2.55
CA GLN A 339 -1.83 9.59 -2.72
C GLN A 339 -1.02 9.06 -3.90
N GLY A 340 -0.65 9.93 -4.84
CA GLY A 340 0.24 9.56 -5.92
C GLY A 340 1.60 9.13 -5.38
N HIS A 341 2.35 8.40 -6.19
CA HIS A 341 3.73 8.03 -5.87
C HIS A 341 4.61 8.09 -7.11
N ILE A 342 5.83 8.56 -6.95
CA ILE A 342 6.82 8.63 -8.02
C ILE A 342 7.97 7.69 -7.70
N GLU A 343 8.19 6.71 -8.55
CA GLU A 343 9.38 5.85 -8.47
C GLU A 343 10.37 6.25 -9.57
N ILE A 344 11.54 6.72 -9.19
CA ILE A 344 12.62 7.04 -10.12
C ILE A 344 13.43 5.76 -10.32
N VAL A 345 13.38 5.18 -11.52
CA VAL A 345 13.91 3.83 -11.79
C VAL A 345 15.09 3.89 -12.76
N GLY A 346 16.16 3.21 -12.42
CA GLY A 346 17.28 2.95 -13.33
C GLY A 346 16.95 1.80 -14.28
N ALA A 347 16.98 2.09 -15.59
CA ALA A 347 16.72 1.12 -16.66
C ALA A 347 17.87 0.14 -16.93
N GLY A 348 19.02 0.37 -16.34
CA GLY A 348 20.24 -0.35 -16.69
C GLY A 348 20.95 0.21 -17.94
N PRO A 349 22.06 -0.41 -18.37
CA PRO A 349 22.95 0.14 -19.38
C PRO A 349 22.45 -0.05 -20.83
N GLY A 350 21.52 -0.99 -21.08
CA GLY A 350 21.04 -1.28 -22.43
C GLY A 350 20.25 -2.57 -22.56
N ASP A 351 20.76 -3.68 -22.06
CA ASP A 351 20.04 -4.95 -22.03
C ASP A 351 18.83 -4.85 -21.06
N PRO A 352 17.59 -5.12 -21.54
CA PRO A 352 16.41 -5.10 -20.70
C PRO A 352 16.45 -6.05 -19.49
N ASP A 353 17.24 -7.12 -19.55
CA ASP A 353 17.37 -8.08 -18.45
C ASP A 353 18.30 -7.57 -17.34
N LEU A 354 19.03 -6.48 -17.58
CA LEU A 354 19.87 -5.80 -16.59
C LEU A 354 19.13 -4.74 -15.77
N ILE A 355 17.82 -4.63 -15.91
CA ILE A 355 17.01 -3.89 -14.95
C ILE A 355 16.93 -4.66 -13.63
N SER A 356 16.92 -3.94 -12.51
CA SER A 356 16.69 -4.62 -11.23
C SER A 356 15.28 -5.25 -11.17
N VAL A 357 15.14 -6.38 -10.47
CA VAL A 357 13.82 -7.03 -10.26
C VAL A 357 12.81 -6.04 -9.65
N ARG A 358 13.26 -5.15 -8.75
CA ARG A 358 12.41 -4.09 -8.21
C ARG A 358 11.97 -3.13 -9.33
N GLY A 359 12.89 -2.63 -10.14
CA GLY A 359 12.59 -1.71 -11.24
C GLY A 359 11.56 -2.30 -12.21
N ARG A 360 11.70 -3.58 -12.56
CA ARG A 360 10.74 -4.30 -13.41
C ARG A 360 9.33 -4.31 -12.79
N LYS A 361 9.23 -4.67 -11.51
CA LYS A 361 7.95 -4.67 -10.79
C LYS A 361 7.32 -3.27 -10.70
N MET A 362 8.13 -2.20 -10.63
CA MET A 362 7.61 -0.83 -10.63
C MET A 362 7.03 -0.46 -11.99
N LEU A 363 7.68 -0.84 -13.10
CA LEU A 363 7.14 -0.64 -14.44
C LEU A 363 5.78 -1.34 -14.63
N GLU A 364 5.66 -2.59 -14.17
CA GLU A 364 4.44 -3.40 -14.29
C GLU A 364 3.22 -2.80 -13.56
N LYS A 365 3.44 -1.96 -12.55
CA LYS A 365 2.38 -1.28 -11.79
C LYS A 365 2.04 0.12 -12.31
N ALA A 366 2.90 0.71 -13.12
CA ALA A 366 2.84 2.12 -13.47
C ALA A 366 1.53 2.50 -14.16
N ASP A 367 0.96 3.63 -13.74
CA ASP A 367 -0.10 4.36 -14.45
C ASP A 367 0.48 5.32 -15.49
N LEU A 368 1.69 5.87 -15.19
CA LEU A 368 2.49 6.67 -16.10
C LEU A 368 3.94 6.17 -16.09
N ILE A 369 4.49 5.92 -17.28
CA ILE A 369 5.93 5.76 -17.48
C ILE A 369 6.43 6.96 -18.28
N LEU A 370 7.23 7.81 -17.63
CA LEU A 370 7.94 8.91 -18.27
C LEU A 370 9.42 8.51 -18.42
N TYR A 371 9.89 8.24 -19.66
CA TYR A 371 11.22 7.69 -19.90
C TYR A 371 12.15 8.65 -20.64
N ALA A 372 13.46 8.51 -20.41
CA ALA A 372 14.52 9.40 -20.92
C ALA A 372 14.89 9.10 -22.39
N GLY A 373 13.94 9.21 -23.29
CA GLY A 373 14.16 9.17 -24.74
C GLY A 373 14.81 7.87 -25.28
N SER A 374 15.68 8.02 -26.29
CA SER A 374 16.29 6.90 -27.02
C SER A 374 17.33 6.09 -26.22
N LEU A 375 17.72 6.56 -25.05
CA LEU A 375 18.71 5.87 -24.19
C LEU A 375 18.10 4.76 -23.33
N VAL A 376 16.77 4.62 -23.35
CA VAL A 376 16.04 3.57 -22.65
C VAL A 376 15.58 2.50 -23.63
N PRO A 377 15.83 1.20 -23.37
CA PRO A 377 15.39 0.12 -24.24
C PRO A 377 13.87 0.10 -24.41
N LYS A 378 13.39 0.08 -25.65
CA LYS A 378 11.95 0.03 -25.95
C LYS A 378 11.22 -1.17 -25.34
N ALA A 379 11.91 -2.27 -25.09
CA ALA A 379 11.35 -3.44 -24.42
C ALA A 379 10.82 -3.09 -23.03
N LEU A 380 11.56 -2.26 -22.27
CA LEU A 380 11.16 -1.83 -20.92
C LEU A 380 9.93 -0.92 -20.92
N THR A 381 9.77 -0.08 -21.97
CA THR A 381 8.59 0.79 -22.05
C THR A 381 7.29 0.04 -22.35
N LYS A 382 7.36 -1.25 -22.69
CA LYS A 382 6.20 -2.13 -22.89
C LYS A 382 5.81 -2.93 -21.64
N CYS A 383 6.60 -2.83 -20.56
CA CYS A 383 6.41 -3.57 -19.33
C CYS A 383 5.47 -2.81 -18.38
N HIS A 384 4.26 -2.53 -18.81
CA HIS A 384 3.28 -1.77 -18.03
C HIS A 384 1.92 -2.49 -18.00
N LYS A 385 1.09 -2.14 -17.03
CA LYS A 385 -0.29 -2.63 -16.98
C LYS A 385 -1.13 -2.05 -18.15
N PRO A 386 -2.23 -2.71 -18.55
CA PRO A 386 -3.17 -2.16 -19.52
C PRO A 386 -3.69 -0.78 -19.10
N GLY A 387 -3.78 0.16 -20.06
CA GLY A 387 -4.27 1.52 -19.81
C GLY A 387 -3.22 2.51 -19.26
N ALA A 388 -1.99 2.08 -18.99
CA ALA A 388 -0.94 2.99 -18.57
C ALA A 388 -0.51 3.94 -19.69
N VAL A 389 -0.21 5.20 -19.31
CA VAL A 389 0.36 6.21 -20.21
C VAL A 389 1.87 6.02 -20.30
N VAL A 390 2.42 5.91 -21.52
CA VAL A 390 3.85 5.80 -21.76
C VAL A 390 4.31 6.99 -22.61
N ARG A 391 5.18 7.84 -22.06
CA ARG A 391 5.62 9.08 -22.67
C ARG A 391 7.15 9.22 -22.65
N SER A 392 7.73 9.60 -23.80
CA SER A 392 9.12 10.04 -23.87
C SER A 392 9.25 11.46 -23.34
N SER A 393 10.32 11.74 -22.61
CA SER A 393 10.67 13.09 -22.17
C SER A 393 11.69 13.79 -23.10
N ALA A 394 12.03 13.20 -24.24
CA ALA A 394 13.06 13.73 -25.14
C ALA A 394 12.69 15.11 -25.75
N ASP A 395 11.42 15.39 -25.89
CA ASP A 395 10.85 16.62 -26.45
C ASP A 395 10.27 17.58 -25.37
N MET A 396 10.54 17.28 -24.08
CA MET A 396 9.98 18.02 -22.93
C MET A 396 11.07 18.76 -22.17
N ASN A 397 10.81 19.99 -21.79
CA ASN A 397 11.62 20.71 -20.81
C ASN A 397 11.33 20.24 -19.38
N LEU A 398 12.03 20.76 -18.37
CA LEU A 398 11.89 20.35 -16.97
C LEU A 398 10.48 20.64 -16.43
N GLU A 399 9.96 21.83 -16.72
CA GLU A 399 8.65 22.29 -16.26
C GLU A 399 7.53 21.39 -16.80
N GLU A 400 7.59 21.04 -18.09
CA GLU A 400 6.62 20.12 -18.72
C GLU A 400 6.67 18.72 -18.13
N GLN A 401 7.87 18.19 -17.86
CA GLN A 401 8.03 16.88 -17.20
C GLN A 401 7.46 16.91 -15.80
N CYS A 402 7.77 17.93 -15.00
CA CYS A 402 7.27 18.09 -13.65
C CYS A 402 5.75 18.29 -13.62
N ALA A 403 5.20 19.08 -14.53
CA ALA A 403 3.75 19.31 -14.66
C ALA A 403 3.00 18.01 -14.97
N LEU A 404 3.50 17.21 -15.94
CA LEU A 404 2.90 15.92 -16.29
C LEU A 404 2.92 14.94 -15.11
N MET A 405 4.05 14.83 -14.41
CA MET A 405 4.16 13.97 -13.24
C MET A 405 3.23 14.43 -12.13
N LYS A 406 3.12 15.77 -11.90
CA LYS A 406 2.22 16.33 -10.90
C LYS A 406 0.75 16.08 -11.24
N GLU A 407 0.34 16.25 -12.49
CA GLU A 407 -1.03 15.96 -12.94
C GLU A 407 -1.44 14.52 -12.61
N HIS A 408 -0.56 13.56 -12.90
CA HIS A 408 -0.80 12.16 -12.59
C HIS A 408 -0.73 11.88 -11.08
N TYR A 409 0.19 12.52 -10.37
CA TYR A 409 0.31 12.39 -8.91
C TYR A 409 -0.98 12.85 -8.19
N ASP A 410 -1.53 13.99 -8.60
CA ASP A 410 -2.76 14.54 -8.02
C ASP A 410 -3.99 13.64 -8.27
N LYS A 411 -3.93 12.77 -9.29
CA LYS A 411 -4.92 11.71 -9.57
C LYS A 411 -4.70 10.44 -8.74
N GLY A 412 -3.66 10.39 -7.90
CA GLY A 412 -3.31 9.21 -7.10
C GLY A 412 -2.62 8.10 -7.91
N HIS A 413 -2.02 8.42 -9.04
CA HIS A 413 -1.36 7.47 -9.92
C HIS A 413 0.02 7.08 -9.40
N PHE A 414 0.43 5.85 -9.74
CA PHE A 414 1.79 5.37 -9.58
C PHE A 414 2.62 5.71 -10.82
N ILE A 415 3.59 6.58 -10.65
CA ILE A 415 4.39 7.16 -11.72
C ILE A 415 5.78 6.52 -11.71
N VAL A 416 6.26 6.05 -12.84
CA VAL A 416 7.65 5.64 -13.01
C VAL A 416 8.37 6.67 -13.87
N ARG A 417 9.40 7.31 -13.28
CA ARG A 417 10.38 8.11 -14.01
C ARG A 417 11.57 7.22 -14.35
N LEU A 418 11.64 6.76 -15.61
CA LEU A 418 12.61 5.76 -16.06
C LEU A 418 13.83 6.44 -16.69
N HIS A 419 15.00 6.26 -16.06
CA HIS A 419 16.29 6.80 -16.50
C HIS A 419 17.20 5.70 -17.05
N THR A 420 18.11 6.03 -17.97
CA THR A 420 19.17 5.13 -18.41
C THR A 420 20.18 4.90 -17.28
N GLY A 421 20.79 3.74 -17.25
CA GLY A 421 21.81 3.37 -16.25
C GLY A 421 21.26 3.41 -14.84
N ASP A 422 21.91 4.21 -13.99
CA ASP A 422 21.47 4.55 -12.63
C ASP A 422 21.09 6.03 -12.55
N PRO A 423 19.93 6.39 -11.99
CA PRO A 423 19.46 7.77 -11.97
C PRO A 423 20.36 8.70 -11.14
N CYS A 424 21.08 8.19 -10.14
CA CYS A 424 21.96 8.97 -9.27
C CYS A 424 23.33 9.28 -9.93
N ILE A 425 23.65 8.67 -11.08
CA ILE A 425 24.91 8.89 -11.80
C ILE A 425 24.62 9.63 -13.11
N PHE A 426 24.84 10.93 -13.13
CA PHE A 426 24.57 11.83 -14.25
C PHE A 426 23.13 11.78 -14.80
N GLY A 427 22.15 11.40 -13.95
CA GLY A 427 20.74 11.26 -14.34
C GLY A 427 19.94 12.57 -14.38
N ALA A 428 20.51 13.71 -13.94
CA ALA A 428 19.83 15.01 -13.90
C ALA A 428 18.45 14.96 -13.18
N ILE A 429 18.41 14.30 -11.99
CA ILE A 429 17.19 14.14 -11.21
C ILE A 429 17.06 15.16 -10.06
N GLN A 430 18.12 15.94 -9.79
CA GLN A 430 18.19 16.84 -8.63
C GLN A 430 17.07 17.89 -8.66
N GLU A 431 16.84 18.49 -9.82
CA GLU A 431 15.80 19.52 -9.99
C GLU A 431 14.39 18.92 -9.90
N GLN A 432 14.20 17.69 -10.38
CA GLN A 432 12.93 16.97 -10.26
C GLN A 432 12.64 16.66 -8.78
N MET A 433 13.63 16.15 -8.03
CA MET A 433 13.48 15.89 -6.60
C MET A 433 13.17 17.17 -5.82
N ALA A 434 13.85 18.27 -6.11
CA ALA A 434 13.55 19.57 -5.50
C ALA A 434 12.11 20.03 -5.76
N PHE A 435 11.59 19.80 -6.96
CA PHE A 435 10.19 20.05 -7.29
C PHE A 435 9.25 19.17 -6.47
N PHE A 436 9.55 17.87 -6.33
CA PHE A 436 8.73 16.93 -5.54
C PHE A 436 8.72 17.33 -4.07
N ASP A 437 9.86 17.72 -3.51
CA ASP A 437 9.97 18.19 -2.10
C ASP A 437 9.14 19.45 -1.84
N ILE A 438 9.21 20.44 -2.73
CA ILE A 438 8.42 21.68 -2.64
C ILE A 438 6.92 21.39 -2.65
N HIS A 439 6.49 20.43 -3.47
CA HIS A 439 5.08 20.05 -3.60
C HIS A 439 4.65 18.92 -2.66
N ARG A 440 5.53 18.48 -1.75
CA ARG A 440 5.30 17.39 -0.79
C ARG A 440 4.82 16.09 -1.47
N MET A 441 5.38 15.81 -2.63
CA MET A 441 5.06 14.59 -3.40
C MET A 441 5.91 13.44 -2.87
N SER A 442 5.27 12.26 -2.68
CA SER A 442 5.98 11.04 -2.28
C SER A 442 6.80 10.50 -3.44
N TYR A 443 8.09 10.28 -3.23
CA TYR A 443 8.94 9.63 -4.23
C TYR A 443 10.00 8.72 -3.60
N HIS A 444 10.53 7.81 -4.41
CA HIS A 444 11.61 6.90 -4.04
C HIS A 444 12.49 6.63 -5.26
N ILE A 445 13.76 6.23 -5.02
CA ILE A 445 14.71 5.88 -6.07
C ILE A 445 14.98 4.37 -6.03
N THR A 446 14.70 3.69 -7.14
CA THR A 446 15.15 2.31 -7.38
C THR A 446 16.43 2.34 -8.20
N PRO A 447 17.58 1.94 -7.64
CA PRO A 447 18.86 1.98 -8.35
C PRO A 447 18.88 1.07 -9.57
N GLY A 448 19.70 1.44 -10.54
CA GLY A 448 19.98 0.68 -11.75
C GLY A 448 21.46 0.30 -11.88
N ILE A 449 21.79 -0.47 -12.90
CA ILE A 449 23.18 -0.79 -13.24
C ILE A 449 23.73 0.34 -14.11
N SER A 450 24.65 1.12 -13.57
CA SER A 450 25.31 2.19 -14.33
C SER A 450 26.27 1.63 -15.39
N SER A 451 26.46 2.38 -16.48
CA SER A 451 27.30 1.98 -17.61
C SER A 451 28.75 1.70 -17.24
N PHE A 452 29.31 2.28 -16.17
CA PHE A 452 30.69 1.93 -15.76
C PHE A 452 30.77 0.51 -15.19
N LEU A 453 29.72 -0.01 -14.53
CA LEU A 453 29.66 -1.41 -14.10
C LEU A 453 29.54 -2.36 -15.30
N ALA A 454 28.72 -1.96 -16.29
CA ALA A 454 28.64 -2.72 -17.54
C ALA A 454 29.99 -2.71 -18.28
N ALA A 455 30.70 -1.58 -18.31
CA ALA A 455 32.05 -1.51 -18.90
C ALA A 455 33.00 -2.48 -18.18
N ALA A 456 33.02 -2.53 -16.86
CA ALA A 456 33.84 -3.47 -16.11
C ALA A 456 33.55 -4.93 -16.48
N ALA A 457 32.26 -5.29 -16.56
CA ALA A 457 31.79 -6.62 -16.92
C ALA A 457 32.17 -7.00 -18.34
N GLU A 458 31.89 -6.14 -19.32
CA GLU A 458 32.17 -6.37 -20.75
C GLU A 458 33.67 -6.36 -21.07
N LEU A 459 34.45 -5.56 -20.33
CA LEU A 459 35.90 -5.60 -20.37
C LEU A 459 36.47 -6.81 -19.63
N GLN A 460 35.64 -7.56 -18.89
CA GLN A 460 36.08 -8.65 -18.01
C GLN A 460 37.21 -8.18 -17.06
N SER A 461 37.08 -6.98 -16.54
CA SER A 461 38.08 -6.31 -15.72
C SER A 461 37.52 -5.91 -14.36
N GLN A 462 38.26 -6.19 -13.31
CA GLN A 462 38.00 -5.63 -11.99
C GLN A 462 38.68 -4.27 -11.89
N PHE A 463 37.92 -3.19 -11.72
CA PHE A 463 38.45 -1.82 -11.74
C PHE A 463 39.20 -1.42 -10.46
N THR A 464 39.24 -2.30 -9.48
CA THR A 464 40.09 -2.17 -8.28
C THR A 464 41.05 -3.34 -8.18
N ILE A 465 42.35 -3.06 -8.15
CA ILE A 465 43.39 -4.08 -8.08
C ILE A 465 44.22 -3.86 -6.83
N PRO A 466 44.35 -4.86 -5.94
CA PRO A 466 45.19 -4.75 -4.75
C PRO A 466 46.61 -4.27 -5.09
N GLU A 467 47.12 -3.37 -4.26
CA GLU A 467 48.48 -2.77 -4.35
C GLU A 467 48.73 -1.91 -5.59
N ARG A 468 47.79 -1.79 -6.55
CA ARG A 468 47.94 -1.02 -7.78
C ARG A 468 46.93 0.09 -7.92
N CYS A 469 45.65 -0.22 -7.90
CA CYS A 469 44.56 0.74 -8.06
C CYS A 469 43.39 0.36 -7.16
N GLN A 470 43.12 1.19 -6.15
CA GLN A 470 42.02 0.97 -5.17
C GLN A 470 40.87 1.97 -5.34
N THR A 471 40.99 2.89 -6.29
CA THR A 471 40.04 3.98 -6.50
C THR A 471 39.48 3.93 -7.91
N ILE A 472 38.17 4.17 -8.02
CA ILE A 472 37.48 4.38 -9.29
C ILE A 472 36.94 5.81 -9.28
N ILE A 473 37.34 6.58 -10.29
CA ILE A 473 36.86 7.97 -10.47
C ILE A 473 35.78 7.94 -11.56
N LEU A 474 34.60 8.35 -11.18
CA LEU A 474 33.46 8.57 -12.09
C LEU A 474 33.38 10.06 -12.39
N THR A 475 33.65 10.47 -13.60
CA THR A 475 33.74 11.88 -13.99
C THR A 475 33.28 12.11 -15.41
N ARG A 476 33.34 13.34 -15.88
CA ARG A 476 33.19 13.75 -17.28
C ARG A 476 34.28 14.77 -17.66
N GLY A 477 34.49 15.00 -18.92
CA GLY A 477 35.26 16.13 -19.41
C GLY A 477 34.50 17.44 -19.39
N GLU A 478 35.19 18.55 -19.47
CA GLU A 478 34.60 19.90 -19.62
C GLU A 478 34.08 20.09 -21.04
N GLY A 479 32.75 20.02 -21.18
CA GLY A 479 32.06 20.22 -22.46
C GLY A 479 31.31 21.54 -22.48
N ARG A 480 30.04 21.50 -22.89
CA ARG A 480 29.16 22.67 -22.90
C ARG A 480 28.86 23.24 -21.52
N THR A 481 28.97 22.42 -20.49
CA THR A 481 28.80 22.81 -19.09
C THR A 481 30.16 22.77 -18.40
N PRO A 482 30.52 23.80 -17.62
CA PRO A 482 31.84 23.87 -16.98
C PRO A 482 32.03 22.75 -15.94
N MET A 483 33.28 22.42 -15.68
CA MET A 483 33.68 21.57 -14.57
C MET A 483 34.12 22.45 -13.39
N PRO A 484 33.91 22.02 -12.14
CA PRO A 484 34.51 22.69 -11.00
C PRO A 484 36.05 22.73 -11.15
N GLU A 485 36.68 23.86 -10.79
CA GLU A 485 38.14 24.04 -10.94
C GLU A 485 38.97 22.91 -10.30
N LYS A 486 38.48 22.36 -9.18
CA LYS A 486 39.15 21.28 -8.44
C LYS A 486 38.91 19.87 -9.03
N GLU A 487 38.02 19.74 -10.00
CA GLU A 487 37.61 18.46 -10.59
C GLU A 487 37.99 18.36 -12.08
N GLN A 488 38.84 19.24 -12.58
CA GLN A 488 39.38 19.14 -13.93
C GLN A 488 40.12 17.85 -14.12
N LEU A 489 40.06 17.25 -15.33
CA LEU A 489 40.56 15.91 -15.58
C LEU A 489 42.04 15.75 -15.25
N HIS A 490 42.89 16.72 -15.58
CA HIS A 490 44.32 16.68 -15.26
C HIS A 490 44.60 16.64 -13.76
N LEU A 491 43.72 17.27 -12.92
CA LEU A 491 43.88 17.21 -11.47
C LEU A 491 43.46 15.85 -10.90
N LEU A 492 42.34 15.29 -11.41
CA LEU A 492 41.88 13.94 -11.05
C LEU A 492 42.84 12.87 -11.51
N ALA A 493 43.49 13.08 -12.66
CA ALA A 493 44.46 12.15 -13.29
C ALA A 493 45.72 11.92 -12.44
N ARG A 494 46.08 12.83 -11.52
CA ARG A 494 47.27 12.70 -10.65
C ARG A 494 47.32 11.41 -9.84
N SER A 495 46.14 10.87 -9.49
CA SER A 495 46.08 9.59 -8.77
C SER A 495 46.38 8.37 -9.62
N GLN A 496 46.39 8.48 -10.95
CA GLN A 496 46.49 7.41 -11.91
C GLN A 496 45.55 6.23 -11.61
N SER A 497 44.41 6.54 -11.03
CA SER A 497 43.36 5.58 -10.67
C SER A 497 42.59 5.08 -11.89
N THR A 498 41.77 4.06 -11.75
CA THR A 498 40.82 3.72 -12.82
C THR A 498 39.82 4.85 -13.01
N MET A 499 39.73 5.41 -14.20
CA MET A 499 38.84 6.52 -14.50
C MET A 499 37.81 6.11 -15.54
N CYS A 500 36.51 6.32 -15.20
CA CYS A 500 35.38 6.10 -16.09
C CYS A 500 34.77 7.47 -16.47
N ILE A 501 34.92 7.86 -17.72
CA ILE A 501 34.60 9.22 -18.19
C ILE A 501 33.33 9.18 -19.02
N PHE A 502 32.28 9.79 -18.48
CA PHE A 502 30.96 9.88 -19.08
C PHE A 502 30.86 11.07 -20.04
N LEU A 503 29.90 11.04 -20.96
CA LEU A 503 29.47 12.17 -21.81
C LEU A 503 30.59 12.90 -22.56
N SER A 504 31.73 12.28 -22.81
CA SER A 504 32.95 12.97 -23.24
C SER A 504 33.51 12.51 -24.58
N ALA A 505 32.83 11.62 -25.30
CA ALA A 505 33.31 11.16 -26.62
C ALA A 505 33.46 12.29 -27.65
N ALA A 506 32.54 13.28 -27.61
CA ALA A 506 32.56 14.43 -28.54
C ALA A 506 33.73 15.42 -28.29
N ILE A 507 34.38 15.33 -27.15
CA ILE A 507 35.49 16.20 -26.71
C ILE A 507 36.73 15.38 -26.38
N VAL A 508 36.90 14.22 -27.04
CA VAL A 508 37.93 13.26 -26.70
C VAL A 508 39.36 13.79 -26.89
N ASP A 509 39.57 14.73 -27.79
CA ASP A 509 40.88 15.38 -27.99
C ASP A 509 41.33 16.14 -26.74
N ASP A 510 40.41 16.89 -26.12
CA ASP A 510 40.66 17.61 -24.87
C ASP A 510 40.85 16.63 -23.71
N VAL A 511 40.01 15.60 -23.64
CA VAL A 511 40.14 14.53 -22.64
C VAL A 511 41.50 13.88 -22.71
N GLN A 512 41.95 13.46 -23.88
CA GLN A 512 43.26 12.83 -24.06
C GLN A 512 44.38 13.79 -23.66
N ARG A 513 44.34 15.05 -24.11
CA ARG A 513 45.33 16.08 -23.78
C ARG A 513 45.48 16.31 -22.28
N GLU A 514 44.36 16.38 -21.56
CA GLU A 514 44.40 16.56 -20.11
C GLU A 514 44.92 15.34 -19.37
N LEU A 515 44.51 14.15 -19.78
CA LEU A 515 44.94 12.91 -19.13
C LEU A 515 46.43 12.63 -19.33
N LEU A 516 46.99 12.95 -20.51
CA LEU A 516 48.43 12.80 -20.83
C LEU A 516 49.33 13.72 -20.01
N GLN A 517 48.80 14.67 -19.23
CA GLN A 517 49.62 15.47 -18.30
C GLN A 517 50.11 14.64 -17.11
N GLU A 518 49.38 13.59 -16.73
CA GLU A 518 49.61 12.85 -15.50
C GLU A 518 49.68 11.31 -15.71
N TYR A 519 48.96 10.74 -16.70
CA TYR A 519 49.05 9.34 -17.02
C TYR A 519 50.17 9.08 -18.06
N PRO A 520 50.88 7.94 -17.97
CA PRO A 520 51.78 7.47 -19.03
C PRO A 520 51.04 7.31 -20.38
N GLU A 521 51.76 7.56 -21.48
CA GLU A 521 51.21 7.45 -22.84
C GLU A 521 50.69 6.05 -23.19
N ASP A 522 51.28 5.02 -22.59
CA ASP A 522 50.96 3.61 -22.78
C ASP A 522 49.89 3.07 -21.80
N THR A 523 49.32 3.94 -20.98
CA THR A 523 48.22 3.57 -20.06
C THR A 523 47.08 2.93 -20.86
N PRO A 524 46.59 1.74 -20.45
CA PRO A 524 45.49 1.08 -21.13
C PRO A 524 44.22 1.94 -21.14
N VAL A 525 43.53 1.96 -22.30
CA VAL A 525 42.23 2.62 -22.47
C VAL A 525 41.24 1.71 -23.18
N ALA A 526 39.95 1.96 -22.94
CA ALA A 526 38.88 1.35 -23.71
C ALA A 526 37.78 2.39 -24.01
N ALA A 527 37.35 2.43 -25.28
CA ALA A 527 36.17 3.16 -25.71
C ALA A 527 35.03 2.14 -25.91
N CYS A 528 34.04 2.20 -25.03
CA CYS A 528 32.93 1.24 -24.97
C CYS A 528 31.65 1.90 -25.47
N TYR A 529 31.23 1.56 -26.66
CA TYR A 529 30.07 2.10 -27.34
C TYR A 529 28.85 1.18 -27.16
N HIS A 530 27.68 1.74 -26.84
CA HIS A 530 26.41 1.03 -26.68
C HIS A 530 26.53 -0.24 -25.82
N LEU A 531 27.14 -0.11 -24.64
CA LEU A 531 27.32 -1.23 -23.71
C LEU A 531 26.01 -1.98 -23.45
N THR A 532 26.06 -3.31 -23.64
CA THR A 532 24.96 -4.26 -23.51
C THR A 532 23.82 -4.13 -24.53
N TRP A 533 23.92 -3.22 -25.49
CA TRP A 533 23.00 -3.17 -26.62
C TRP A 533 23.42 -4.18 -27.72
N PRO A 534 22.47 -4.58 -28.62
CA PRO A 534 22.81 -5.54 -29.69
C PRO A 534 23.93 -5.09 -30.65
N ASP A 535 24.14 -3.79 -30.76
CA ASP A 535 25.17 -3.16 -31.60
C ASP A 535 26.40 -2.69 -30.79
N GLN A 536 26.61 -3.25 -29.60
CA GLN A 536 27.76 -2.97 -28.74
C GLN A 536 29.08 -3.12 -29.49
N LYS A 537 30.00 -2.18 -29.24
CA LYS A 537 31.37 -2.23 -29.72
C LYS A 537 32.34 -1.78 -28.64
N ILE A 538 33.45 -2.47 -28.53
CA ILE A 538 34.52 -2.15 -27.56
C ILE A 538 35.84 -2.05 -28.30
N TYR A 539 36.50 -0.92 -28.19
CA TYR A 539 37.80 -0.64 -28.77
C TYR A 539 38.83 -0.44 -27.67
N ARG A 540 39.88 -1.24 -27.67
CA ARG A 540 40.95 -1.17 -26.68
C ARG A 540 42.20 -0.57 -27.32
N GLY A 541 43.03 0.10 -26.53
CA GLY A 541 44.26 0.70 -26.96
C GLY A 541 45.05 1.30 -25.80
N VAL A 542 45.87 2.27 -26.12
CA VAL A 542 46.66 3.04 -25.15
C VAL A 542 46.25 4.51 -25.20
N LEU A 543 46.51 5.23 -24.12
CA LEU A 543 46.02 6.61 -23.93
C LEU A 543 46.41 7.55 -25.07
N LYS A 544 47.62 7.47 -25.61
CA LYS A 544 48.06 8.32 -26.73
C LYS A 544 47.23 8.14 -28.00
N ASP A 545 46.53 7.00 -28.16
CA ASP A 545 45.72 6.68 -29.33
C ASP A 545 44.19 6.88 -29.06
N LEU A 546 43.77 7.30 -27.86
CA LEU A 546 42.38 7.37 -27.46
C LEU A 546 41.51 8.22 -28.42
N ALA A 547 41.97 9.42 -28.76
CA ALA A 547 41.26 10.31 -29.69
C ALA A 547 41.10 9.69 -31.07
N LYS A 548 42.20 9.08 -31.57
CA LYS A 548 42.20 8.36 -32.84
C LYS A 548 41.20 7.20 -32.84
N ILE A 549 41.16 6.41 -31.78
CA ILE A 549 40.20 5.30 -31.64
C ILE A 549 38.75 5.81 -31.75
N VAL A 550 38.44 6.90 -31.08
CA VAL A 550 37.09 7.49 -31.09
C VAL A 550 36.73 8.05 -32.47
N HIS A 551 37.65 8.78 -33.10
CA HIS A 551 37.42 9.39 -34.42
C HIS A 551 37.32 8.35 -35.54
N ASP A 552 38.26 7.40 -35.63
CA ASP A 552 38.29 6.38 -36.68
C ASP A 552 37.06 5.47 -36.66
N ASN A 553 36.45 5.30 -35.47
CA ASN A 553 35.26 4.48 -35.29
C ASN A 553 33.94 5.30 -35.18
N HIS A 554 34.03 6.61 -35.42
CA HIS A 554 32.86 7.54 -35.36
C HIS A 554 32.02 7.42 -34.07
N LEU A 555 32.69 7.24 -32.93
CA LEU A 555 32.02 7.07 -31.65
C LEU A 555 31.47 8.42 -31.16
N THR A 556 30.22 8.42 -30.77
CA THR A 556 29.50 9.63 -30.40
C THR A 556 28.76 9.45 -29.03
N LEU A 557 27.48 9.74 -28.99
CA LEU A 557 26.63 9.54 -27.80
C LEU A 557 26.70 8.08 -27.31
N THR A 558 26.45 7.87 -26.01
CA THR A 558 26.45 6.52 -25.38
C THR A 558 27.80 5.79 -25.41
N THR A 559 28.91 6.54 -25.47
CA THR A 559 30.26 5.98 -25.36
C THR A 559 30.82 6.24 -23.96
N MET A 560 31.25 5.17 -23.28
CA MET A 560 31.99 5.22 -22.02
C MET A 560 33.48 5.12 -22.34
N LEU A 561 34.27 6.09 -21.87
CA LEU A 561 35.73 6.03 -21.94
C LEU A 561 36.27 5.51 -20.60
N VAL A 562 37.08 4.45 -20.64
CA VAL A 562 37.73 3.87 -19.47
C VAL A 562 39.24 3.99 -19.62
N VAL A 563 39.90 4.46 -18.55
CA VAL A 563 41.37 4.67 -18.54
C VAL A 563 41.95 4.08 -17.26
N GLY A 564 43.06 3.38 -17.36
CA GLY A 564 43.77 2.90 -16.18
C GLY A 564 44.35 1.47 -16.32
N GLU A 565 45.30 1.17 -15.45
CA GLU A 565 45.98 -0.14 -15.42
C GLU A 565 45.05 -1.32 -15.09
N SER A 566 43.84 -1.07 -14.61
CA SER A 566 42.88 -2.12 -14.29
C SER A 566 42.30 -2.83 -15.52
N ILE A 567 42.40 -2.20 -16.69
CA ILE A 567 41.95 -2.81 -17.94
C ILE A 567 42.86 -3.99 -18.27
N ASP A 568 42.28 -5.19 -18.43
CA ASP A 568 42.99 -6.44 -18.78
C ASP A 568 44.04 -6.92 -17.76
N ASN A 569 44.15 -6.31 -16.61
CA ASN A 569 45.14 -6.71 -15.60
C ASN A 569 44.64 -7.94 -14.79
N ARG A 570 45.48 -8.98 -14.74
CA ARG A 570 45.25 -10.22 -13.98
C ARG A 570 46.32 -10.50 -12.92
N LYS A 571 47.23 -9.55 -12.68
CA LYS A 571 48.42 -9.77 -11.84
C LYS A 571 48.22 -9.37 -10.38
N GLY A 572 47.15 -8.66 -10.04
CA GLY A 572 46.85 -8.28 -8.67
C GLY A 572 46.26 -9.44 -7.87
N LEU A 573 46.87 -9.79 -6.77
CA LEU A 573 46.39 -10.83 -5.86
C LEU A 573 45.76 -10.20 -4.62
N SER A 574 44.55 -10.63 -4.27
CA SER A 574 43.92 -10.20 -3.02
C SER A 574 44.49 -11.00 -1.84
N ALA A 575 44.97 -10.30 -0.83
CA ALA A 575 45.38 -10.94 0.43
C ALA A 575 44.29 -11.79 1.04
N LEU A 576 43.00 -11.50 0.75
CA LEU A 576 41.85 -12.27 1.22
C LEU A 576 41.93 -13.77 0.85
N TYR A 577 42.52 -14.09 -0.30
CA TYR A 577 42.65 -15.46 -0.79
C TYR A 577 44.01 -16.11 -0.42
N ASP A 578 44.92 -15.35 0.19
CA ASP A 578 46.17 -15.89 0.70
C ASP A 578 45.90 -16.91 1.81
N LYS A 579 46.59 -18.05 1.76
CA LYS A 579 46.44 -19.13 2.74
C LYS A 579 46.83 -18.70 4.16
N HIS A 580 47.73 -17.73 4.28
CA HIS A 580 48.19 -17.19 5.57
C HIS A 580 47.30 -16.06 6.12
N PHE A 581 46.31 -15.59 5.34
CA PHE A 581 45.43 -14.49 5.75
C PHE A 581 44.27 -15.00 6.62
N THR A 582 44.22 -14.51 7.88
CA THR A 582 43.15 -14.79 8.82
C THR A 582 42.02 -13.77 8.66
N HIS A 583 40.76 -14.20 8.55
CA HIS A 583 39.57 -13.36 8.60
C HIS A 583 38.47 -14.04 9.41
N LEU A 584 37.33 -13.35 9.61
CA LEU A 584 36.24 -13.77 10.49
C LEU A 584 35.77 -15.23 10.31
N PHE A 585 35.85 -15.78 9.09
CA PHE A 585 35.35 -17.11 8.74
C PHE A 585 36.47 -18.12 8.37
N ARG A 586 37.73 -17.73 8.39
CA ARG A 586 38.86 -18.58 8.05
C ARG A 586 40.14 -18.18 8.79
N GLN A 587 40.75 -19.12 9.49
CA GLN A 587 42.10 -18.95 10.05
C GLN A 587 43.13 -19.25 8.96
N GLY A 588 44.16 -18.40 8.87
CA GLY A 588 45.32 -18.65 8.02
C GLY A 588 46.06 -19.89 8.51
N CYS A 589 46.67 -20.62 7.55
CA CYS A 589 47.56 -21.72 7.85
C CYS A 589 49.00 -21.21 7.90
N ASP A 590 49.81 -21.71 8.81
CA ASP A 590 51.26 -21.44 8.88
C ASP A 590 52.05 -21.97 7.65
#